data_21c2a9314525d02d3982cf10b371e4cb
#
_entry.id   21c2a9314525d02d3982cf10b371e4cb
#
_cell.length_a   1.000
_cell.length_b   1.000
_cell.length_c   1.000
_cell.angle_alpha   90.00
_cell.angle_beta   90.00
_cell.angle_gamma   90.00
#
_symmetry.space_group_name_H-M   'P 1'
#
loop_
_entity.id
_entity.type
_entity.pdbx_description
1 polymer ?
#
loop_
_entity_poly.entity_id
_entity_poly.type
_entity_poly.pdbx_seq_one_letter_code
_entity_poly.pdbx_strand_id
1 'polypeptide(L)'
;MTTPDTQTRRLPASQKYAFGIGAIGKDAICNLVGAFLMLYMTDTLGLSAAFAGVLLGVARIWDAVNDPMMGMIVDNTHTRYGKFRIWLIIGTLINSVFFILLFTTCGITDKGTLMVYVSVMYILYGMTYTIMDVPYWSWLPNLSSDPRERESISVVPRIFASIGGFLVCTFGLNLIN
;
A
#
# COMPACT_ATOMS: atom_id res chain seq x y z
N MET A 1 -19.03 43.63 14.34
CA MET A 1 -17.95 42.62 14.46
C MET A 1 -18.11 41.67 13.29
N THR A 2 -17.43 41.96 12.18
CA THR A 2 -17.38 41.14 10.97
C THR A 2 -16.46 39.96 11.24
N THR A 3 -17.02 38.77 11.29
CA THR A 3 -16.25 37.51 11.30
C THR A 3 -15.35 37.47 10.08
N PRO A 4 -14.05 37.19 10.23
CA PRO A 4 -13.17 37.06 9.06
C PRO A 4 -13.64 35.85 8.27
N ASP A 5 -13.96 36.12 7.03
CA ASP A 5 -14.30 35.15 5.98
C ASP A 5 -13.16 34.13 5.91
N THR A 6 -13.36 32.98 6.52
CA THR A 6 -12.44 31.85 6.41
C THR A 6 -12.59 31.33 4.98
N GLN A 7 -11.91 31.99 4.04
CA GLN A 7 -11.81 31.51 2.68
C GLN A 7 -11.31 30.07 2.74
N THR A 8 -12.21 29.14 2.57
CA THR A 8 -11.91 27.73 2.35
C THR A 8 -11.05 27.64 1.08
N ARG A 9 -9.74 27.62 1.29
CA ARG A 9 -8.76 27.56 0.21
C ARG A 9 -8.94 26.24 -0.52
N ARG A 10 -9.74 26.25 -1.59
CA ARG A 10 -9.93 25.08 -2.44
C ARG A 10 -8.60 24.67 -3.05
N LEU A 11 -8.28 23.39 -2.94
CA LEU A 11 -7.08 22.84 -3.56
C LEU A 11 -7.16 22.97 -5.08
N PRO A 12 -6.07 23.40 -5.74
CA PRO A 12 -6.00 23.40 -7.19
C PRO A 12 -6.18 21.96 -7.72
N ALA A 13 -6.90 21.84 -8.83
CA ALA A 13 -7.19 20.53 -9.44
C ALA A 13 -5.91 19.73 -9.71
N SER A 14 -4.82 20.37 -10.08
CA SER A 14 -3.51 19.74 -10.28
C SER A 14 -3.00 18.99 -9.05
N GLN A 15 -3.20 19.51 -7.83
CA GLN A 15 -2.79 18.83 -6.60
C GLN A 15 -3.69 17.64 -6.29
N LYS A 16 -4.99 17.73 -6.59
CA LYS A 16 -5.94 16.60 -6.45
C LYS A 16 -5.56 15.44 -7.36
N TYR A 17 -5.27 15.74 -8.63
CA TYR A 17 -4.85 14.72 -9.59
C TYR A 17 -3.46 14.16 -9.27
N ALA A 18 -2.51 14.98 -8.84
CA ALA A 18 -1.18 14.51 -8.43
C ALA A 18 -1.28 13.54 -7.23
N PHE A 19 -2.15 13.83 -6.26
CA PHE A 19 -2.43 12.93 -5.15
C PHE A 19 -3.05 11.61 -5.64
N GLY A 20 -4.03 11.66 -6.57
CA GLY A 20 -4.65 10.47 -7.16
C GLY A 20 -3.67 9.63 -7.97
N ILE A 21 -2.84 10.24 -8.80
CA ILE A 21 -1.81 9.54 -9.59
C ILE A 21 -0.82 8.81 -8.68
N GLY A 22 -0.44 9.41 -7.53
CA GLY A 22 0.41 8.75 -6.54
C GLY A 22 -0.18 7.44 -5.99
N ALA A 23 -1.52 7.31 -5.95
CA ALA A 23 -2.18 6.08 -5.55
C ALA A 23 -2.03 4.95 -6.57
N ILE A 24 -1.96 5.25 -7.88
CA ILE A 24 -1.94 4.23 -8.94
C ILE A 24 -0.81 3.23 -8.70
N GLY A 25 0.42 3.71 -8.55
CA GLY A 25 1.59 2.85 -8.38
C GLY A 25 1.51 2.01 -7.10
N LYS A 26 1.11 2.65 -6.00
CA LYS A 26 0.98 2.01 -4.69
C LYS A 26 -0.10 0.91 -4.73
N ASP A 27 -1.28 1.23 -5.20
CA ASP A 27 -2.42 0.32 -5.17
C ASP A 27 -2.34 -0.74 -6.27
N ALA A 28 -1.68 -0.48 -7.40
CA ALA A 28 -1.40 -1.48 -8.43
C ALA A 28 -0.53 -2.62 -7.89
N ILE A 29 0.54 -2.30 -7.15
CA ILE A 29 1.40 -3.30 -6.49
C ILE A 29 0.61 -4.09 -5.44
N CYS A 30 -0.19 -3.42 -4.62
CA CYS A 30 -1.03 -4.07 -3.61
C CYS A 30 -2.06 -5.03 -4.25
N ASN A 31 -2.73 -4.59 -5.31
CA ASN A 31 -3.68 -5.41 -6.06
C ASN A 31 -2.99 -6.60 -6.74
N LEU A 32 -1.78 -6.43 -7.27
CA LEU A 32 -1.01 -7.52 -7.85
C LEU A 32 -0.70 -8.59 -6.81
N VAL A 33 -0.19 -8.19 -5.66
CA VAL A 33 0.07 -9.13 -4.55
C VAL A 33 -1.22 -9.79 -4.10
N GLY A 34 -2.30 -9.02 -3.90
CA GLY A 34 -3.60 -9.55 -3.48
C GLY A 34 -4.21 -10.57 -4.45
N ALA A 35 -4.05 -10.36 -5.77
CA ALA A 35 -4.61 -11.23 -6.79
C ALA A 35 -3.74 -12.47 -7.07
N PHE A 36 -2.41 -12.31 -7.10
CA PHE A 36 -1.52 -13.34 -7.64
C PHE A 36 -0.66 -14.06 -6.60
N LEU A 37 -0.52 -13.54 -5.37
CA LEU A 37 0.34 -14.15 -4.37
C LEU A 37 -0.10 -15.58 -4.01
N MET A 38 -1.41 -15.82 -3.88
CA MET A 38 -1.91 -17.16 -3.58
C MET A 38 -1.62 -18.13 -4.72
N LEU A 39 -1.85 -17.73 -5.97
CA LEU A 39 -1.50 -18.52 -7.16
C LEU A 39 0.00 -18.79 -7.23
N TYR A 40 0.82 -17.78 -6.98
CA TYR A 40 2.26 -17.94 -6.94
C TYR A 40 2.71 -18.96 -5.89
N MET A 41 2.16 -18.91 -4.68
CA MET A 41 2.48 -19.86 -3.63
C MET A 41 2.03 -21.29 -3.96
N THR A 42 0.84 -21.47 -4.57
CA THR A 42 0.30 -22.79 -4.86
C THR A 42 0.87 -23.38 -6.15
N ASP A 43 0.83 -22.63 -7.23
CA ASP A 43 1.10 -23.15 -8.58
C ASP A 43 2.59 -23.10 -8.91
N THR A 44 3.29 -22.02 -8.51
CA THR A 44 4.73 -21.86 -8.81
C THR A 44 5.60 -22.50 -7.74
N LEU A 45 5.32 -22.27 -6.46
CA LEU A 45 6.13 -22.77 -5.35
C LEU A 45 5.69 -24.15 -4.87
N GLY A 46 4.53 -24.66 -5.30
CA GLY A 46 4.00 -25.96 -4.92
C GLY A 46 3.69 -26.08 -3.41
N LEU A 47 3.36 -24.96 -2.76
CA LEU A 47 2.96 -24.90 -1.36
C LEU A 47 1.46 -25.22 -1.23
N SER A 48 1.03 -25.72 -0.06
CA SER A 48 -0.39 -26.04 0.12
C SER A 48 -1.26 -24.77 0.21
N ALA A 49 -2.46 -24.82 -0.38
CA ALA A 49 -3.42 -23.73 -0.29
C ALA A 49 -3.84 -23.44 1.17
N ALA A 50 -3.84 -24.47 2.04
CA ALA A 50 -4.10 -24.30 3.45
C ALA A 50 -3.02 -23.42 4.13
N PHE A 51 -1.74 -23.66 3.83
CA PHE A 51 -0.65 -22.82 4.33
C PHE A 51 -0.80 -21.37 3.83
N ALA A 52 -1.04 -21.18 2.54
CA ALA A 52 -1.23 -19.87 1.96
C ALA A 52 -2.40 -19.11 2.63
N GLY A 53 -3.55 -19.79 2.83
CA GLY A 53 -4.70 -19.20 3.52
C GLY A 53 -4.41 -18.81 4.96
N VAL A 54 -3.72 -19.65 5.73
CA VAL A 54 -3.31 -19.34 7.11
C VAL A 54 -2.34 -18.14 7.13
N LEU A 55 -1.34 -18.13 6.27
CA LEU A 55 -0.38 -17.02 6.19
C LEU A 55 -1.07 -15.69 5.88
N LEU A 56 -1.97 -15.67 4.89
CA LEU A 56 -2.74 -14.47 4.53
C LEU A 56 -3.63 -14.03 5.70
N GLY A 57 -4.25 -14.96 6.43
CA GLY A 57 -5.08 -14.65 7.59
C GLY A 57 -4.26 -14.07 8.75
N VAL A 58 -3.12 -14.68 9.09
CA VAL A 58 -2.22 -14.18 10.14
C VAL A 58 -1.69 -12.79 9.81
N ALA A 59 -1.32 -12.55 8.57
CA ALA A 59 -0.87 -11.23 8.13
C ALA A 59 -1.95 -10.16 8.30
N ARG A 60 -3.23 -10.45 8.06
CA ARG A 60 -4.34 -9.50 8.31
C ARG A 60 -4.50 -9.15 9.79
N ILE A 61 -4.28 -10.12 10.69
CA ILE A 61 -4.27 -9.85 12.14
C ILE A 61 -3.07 -8.95 12.49
N TRP A 62 -1.91 -9.21 11.88
CA TRP A 62 -0.73 -8.39 12.06
C TRP A 62 -0.95 -6.95 11.58
N ASP A 63 -1.55 -6.75 10.40
CA ASP A 63 -1.88 -5.43 9.85
C ASP A 63 -2.74 -4.62 10.82
N ALA A 64 -3.74 -5.25 11.46
CA ALA A 64 -4.62 -4.59 12.42
C ALA A 64 -3.87 -4.02 13.64
N VAL A 65 -2.71 -4.57 13.99
CA VAL A 65 -1.83 -4.06 15.06
C VAL A 65 -0.82 -3.06 14.51
N ASN A 66 -0.25 -3.35 13.35
CA ASN A 66 0.81 -2.58 12.73
C ASN A 66 0.34 -1.19 12.25
N ASP A 67 -0.88 -1.10 11.69
CA ASP A 67 -1.42 0.16 11.16
C ASP A 67 -1.58 1.26 12.23
N PRO A 68 -2.18 1.00 13.40
CA PRO A 68 -2.23 1.98 14.49
C PRO A 68 -0.84 2.38 15.02
N MET A 69 0.09 1.44 15.10
CA MET A 69 1.47 1.73 15.52
C MET A 69 2.14 2.69 14.54
N MET A 70 2.01 2.43 13.23
CA MET A 70 2.55 3.33 12.22
C MET A 70 1.87 4.70 12.25
N GLY A 71 0.55 4.76 12.50
CA GLY A 71 -0.18 6.01 12.69
C GLY A 71 0.43 6.86 13.81
N MET A 72 0.70 6.26 14.96
CA MET A 72 1.37 6.95 16.09
C MET A 72 2.77 7.44 15.73
N ILE A 73 3.57 6.64 15.01
CA ILE A 73 4.91 7.03 14.56
C ILE A 73 4.83 8.25 13.63
N VAL A 74 3.93 8.21 12.65
CA VAL A 74 3.70 9.32 11.71
C VAL A 74 3.25 10.57 12.45
N ASP A 75 2.38 10.43 13.44
CA ASP A 75 1.85 11.56 14.21
C ASP A 75 2.94 12.25 15.05
N ASN A 76 3.89 11.51 15.56
CA ASN A 76 5.02 12.03 16.32
C ASN A 76 6.20 12.47 15.45
N THR A 77 6.11 12.30 14.14
CA THR A 77 7.20 12.67 13.23
C THR A 77 7.19 14.15 12.91
N HIS A 78 8.29 14.84 13.21
CA HIS A 78 8.53 16.25 12.90
C HIS A 78 9.80 16.37 12.06
N THR A 79 9.64 16.62 10.76
CA THR A 79 10.80 16.78 9.86
C THR A 79 10.69 18.06 9.04
N ARG A 80 11.85 18.62 8.67
CA ARG A 80 11.94 19.82 7.82
C ARG A 80 11.43 19.61 6.38
N TYR A 81 11.31 18.34 5.95
CA TYR A 81 10.83 17.97 4.61
C TYR A 81 9.32 17.67 4.59
N GLY A 82 8.64 17.82 5.72
CA GLY A 82 7.24 17.50 5.91
C GLY A 82 7.02 16.15 6.57
N LYS A 83 5.95 16.06 7.36
CA LYS A 83 5.60 14.90 8.20
C LYS A 83 5.37 13.62 7.38
N PHE A 84 4.65 13.70 6.27
CA PHE A 84 4.22 12.55 5.49
C PHE A 84 5.19 12.19 4.36
N ARG A 85 5.83 13.17 3.75
CA ARG A 85 6.63 13.02 2.52
C ARG A 85 7.82 12.07 2.69
N ILE A 86 8.49 12.13 3.84
CA ILE A 86 9.64 11.28 4.12
C ILE A 86 9.22 9.80 4.21
N TRP A 87 8.10 9.52 4.87
CA TRP A 87 7.58 8.16 5.00
C TRP A 87 7.12 7.57 3.67
N LEU A 88 6.51 8.39 2.80
CA LEU A 88 6.13 7.96 1.46
C LEU A 88 7.35 7.55 0.63
N ILE A 89 8.44 8.34 0.65
CA ILE A 89 9.64 8.04 -0.10
C ILE A 89 10.33 6.79 0.44
N ILE A 90 10.58 6.74 1.75
CA ILE A 90 11.24 5.61 2.40
C ILE A 90 10.39 4.34 2.25
N GLY A 91 9.09 4.43 2.54
CA GLY A 91 8.17 3.31 2.42
C GLY A 91 8.12 2.74 1.00
N THR A 92 8.04 3.60 -0.02
CA THR A 92 8.02 3.16 -1.42
C THR A 92 9.31 2.43 -1.81
N LEU A 93 10.48 2.98 -1.45
CA LEU A 93 11.76 2.36 -1.79
C LEU A 93 11.93 1.00 -1.11
N ILE A 94 11.68 0.92 0.20
CA ILE A 94 11.85 -0.32 0.96
C ILE A 94 10.79 -1.35 0.53
N ASN A 95 9.53 -0.93 0.33
CA ASN A 95 8.47 -1.82 -0.11
C ASN A 95 8.75 -2.42 -1.49
N SER A 96 9.34 -1.65 -2.42
CA SER A 96 9.75 -2.16 -3.74
C SER A 96 10.80 -3.28 -3.63
N VAL A 97 11.73 -3.17 -2.68
CA VAL A 97 12.72 -4.24 -2.43
C VAL A 97 12.03 -5.50 -1.92
N PHE A 98 11.18 -5.39 -0.91
CA PHE A 98 10.47 -6.55 -0.36
C PHE A 98 9.47 -7.16 -1.34
N PHE A 99 8.87 -6.34 -2.20
CA PHE A 99 8.04 -6.82 -3.30
C PHE A 99 8.83 -7.73 -4.26
N ILE A 100 10.03 -7.31 -4.68
CA ILE A 100 10.88 -8.12 -5.55
C ILE A 100 11.33 -9.41 -4.83
N LEU A 101 11.73 -9.31 -3.57
CA LEU A 101 12.16 -10.48 -2.79
C LEU A 101 11.01 -11.47 -2.56
N LEU A 102 9.78 -11.00 -2.39
CA LEU A 102 8.60 -11.85 -2.19
C LEU A 102 8.35 -12.77 -3.40
N PHE A 103 8.58 -12.29 -4.62
CA PHE A 103 8.43 -13.07 -5.86
C PHE A 103 9.74 -13.70 -6.38
N THR A 104 10.79 -13.69 -5.57
CA THR A 104 12.09 -14.28 -5.89
C THR A 104 12.41 -15.37 -4.88
N THR A 105 12.63 -16.59 -5.33
CA THR A 105 12.92 -17.73 -4.43
C THR A 105 14.36 -17.80 -3.95
N CYS A 106 15.26 -16.96 -4.47
CA CYS A 106 16.70 -16.94 -4.17
C CYS A 106 17.38 -18.33 -4.30
N GLY A 107 16.81 -19.22 -5.15
CA GLY A 107 17.35 -20.57 -5.36
C GLY A 107 17.03 -21.57 -4.23
N ILE A 108 16.11 -21.25 -3.32
CA ILE A 108 15.66 -22.13 -2.25
C ILE A 108 14.83 -23.26 -2.86
N THR A 109 15.27 -24.51 -2.70
CA THR A 109 14.57 -25.70 -3.21
C THR A 109 13.87 -26.51 -2.11
N ASP A 110 14.31 -26.36 -0.87
CA ASP A 110 13.68 -27.03 0.27
C ASP A 110 12.35 -26.38 0.64
N LYS A 111 11.27 -27.18 0.63
CA LYS A 111 9.92 -26.71 0.90
C LYS A 111 9.74 -26.08 2.30
N GLY A 112 10.40 -26.63 3.31
CA GLY A 112 10.32 -26.10 4.68
C GLY A 112 10.92 -24.70 4.78
N THR A 113 12.13 -24.55 4.24
CA THR A 113 12.83 -23.27 4.18
C THR A 113 12.08 -22.26 3.32
N LEU A 114 11.47 -22.70 2.22
CA LEU A 114 10.67 -21.87 1.34
C LEU A 114 9.41 -21.30 2.03
N MET A 115 8.72 -22.15 2.82
CA MET A 115 7.57 -21.72 3.62
C MET A 115 7.95 -20.62 4.62
N VAL A 116 9.06 -20.78 5.32
CA VAL A 116 9.57 -19.76 6.26
C VAL A 116 9.96 -18.48 5.52
N TYR A 117 10.69 -18.61 4.41
CA TYR A 117 11.13 -17.49 3.60
C TYR A 117 9.93 -16.63 3.11
N VAL A 118 8.95 -17.29 2.47
CA VAL A 118 7.76 -16.59 1.94
C VAL A 118 6.97 -15.94 3.08
N SER A 119 6.83 -16.60 4.23
CA SER A 119 6.15 -16.04 5.40
C SER A 119 6.82 -14.76 5.90
N VAL A 120 8.14 -14.79 6.06
CA VAL A 120 8.91 -13.62 6.51
C VAL A 120 8.83 -12.50 5.48
N MET A 121 9.03 -12.80 4.19
CA MET A 121 8.99 -11.79 3.14
C MET A 121 7.60 -11.15 3.00
N TYR A 122 6.53 -11.93 3.15
CA TYR A 122 5.18 -11.40 3.07
C TYR A 122 4.82 -10.50 4.26
N ILE A 123 5.22 -10.87 5.47
CA ILE A 123 5.02 -10.02 6.66
C ILE A 123 5.82 -8.73 6.52
N LEU A 124 7.08 -8.79 6.09
CA LEU A 124 7.92 -7.60 5.88
C LEU A 124 7.38 -6.72 4.74
N TYR A 125 6.86 -7.32 3.68
CA TYR A 125 6.16 -6.59 2.62
C TYR A 125 4.95 -5.82 3.18
N GLY A 126 4.10 -6.48 3.98
CA GLY A 126 2.94 -5.83 4.63
C GLY A 126 3.36 -4.68 5.53
N MET A 127 4.36 -4.89 6.40
CA MET A 127 4.88 -3.84 7.29
C MET A 127 5.41 -2.63 6.50
N THR A 128 6.17 -2.86 5.44
CA THR A 128 6.73 -1.79 4.62
C THR A 128 5.66 -1.10 3.76
N TYR A 129 4.63 -1.82 3.35
CA TYR A 129 3.45 -1.25 2.70
C TYR A 129 2.72 -0.28 3.64
N THR A 130 2.51 -0.66 4.89
CA THR A 130 1.89 0.20 5.92
C THR A 130 2.70 1.49 6.15
N ILE A 131 4.04 1.44 6.08
CA ILE A 131 4.91 2.62 6.20
C ILE A 131 4.60 3.67 5.11
N MET A 132 4.11 3.25 3.97
CA MET A 132 3.72 4.12 2.85
C MET A 132 2.22 4.45 2.89
N ASP A 133 1.36 3.47 3.18
CA ASP A 133 -0.10 3.60 3.08
C ASP A 133 -0.68 4.50 4.17
N VAL A 134 -0.29 4.30 5.41
CA VAL A 134 -0.80 5.09 6.55
C VAL A 134 -0.48 6.59 6.41
N PRO A 135 0.76 7.03 6.10
CA PRO A 135 1.04 8.44 5.86
C PRO A 135 0.29 9.01 4.65
N TYR A 136 0.07 8.21 3.61
CA TYR A 136 -0.66 8.63 2.43
C TYR A 136 -2.10 9.03 2.79
N TRP A 137 -2.84 8.17 3.50
CA TRP A 137 -4.20 8.46 3.91
C TRP A 137 -4.29 9.51 5.03
N SER A 138 -3.31 9.54 5.95
CA SER A 138 -3.22 10.56 7.00
C SER A 138 -2.92 11.96 6.45
N TRP A 139 -2.41 12.05 5.24
CA TRP A 139 -2.19 13.34 4.57
C TRP A 139 -3.48 13.98 4.09
N LEU A 140 -4.50 13.19 3.76
CA LEU A 140 -5.78 13.65 3.21
C LEU A 140 -6.47 14.74 4.06
N PRO A 141 -6.61 14.60 5.40
CA PRO A 141 -7.20 15.65 6.24
C PRO A 141 -6.42 16.96 6.24
N ASN A 142 -5.12 16.92 5.95
CA ASN A 142 -4.26 18.10 5.91
C ASN A 142 -4.28 18.83 4.54
N LEU A 143 -4.89 18.21 3.52
CA LEU A 143 -5.03 18.81 2.20
C LEU A 143 -6.17 19.82 2.13
N SER A 144 -7.27 19.58 2.85
CA SER A 144 -8.41 20.51 2.92
C SER A 144 -9.08 20.49 4.29
N SER A 145 -9.55 21.64 4.74
CA SER A 145 -10.38 21.78 5.94
C SER A 145 -11.88 21.53 5.67
N ASP A 146 -12.32 21.57 4.41
CA ASP A 146 -13.70 21.32 4.02
C ASP A 146 -13.98 19.80 3.90
N PRO A 147 -14.96 19.25 4.69
CA PRO A 147 -15.32 17.83 4.62
C PRO A 147 -15.76 17.37 3.23
N ARG A 148 -16.52 18.19 2.49
CA ARG A 148 -16.99 17.85 1.13
C ARG A 148 -15.83 17.78 0.14
N GLU A 149 -14.86 18.67 0.31
CA GLU A 149 -13.66 18.65 -0.53
C GLU A 149 -12.77 17.45 -0.23
N ARG A 150 -12.62 17.05 1.05
CA ARG A 150 -11.91 15.83 1.44
C ARG A 150 -12.53 14.58 0.82
N GLU A 151 -13.86 14.49 0.83
CA GLU A 151 -14.59 13.41 0.19
C GLU A 151 -14.27 13.36 -1.31
N SER A 152 -14.37 14.48 -2.01
CA SER A 152 -14.01 14.59 -3.43
C SER A 152 -12.55 14.18 -3.70
N ILE A 153 -11.61 14.58 -2.85
CA ILE A 153 -10.18 14.24 -3.01
C ILE A 153 -9.96 12.74 -2.76
N SER A 154 -10.71 12.11 -1.85
CA SER A 154 -10.56 10.68 -1.54
C SER A 154 -11.12 9.76 -2.65
N VAL A 155 -12.06 10.23 -3.45
CA VAL A 155 -12.65 9.47 -4.55
C VAL A 155 -11.65 9.27 -5.69
N VAL A 156 -10.85 10.29 -5.99
CA VAL A 156 -9.89 10.25 -7.12
C VAL A 156 -8.89 9.09 -6.98
N PRO A 157 -8.16 8.92 -5.86
CA PRO A 157 -7.26 7.77 -5.66
C PRO A 157 -7.97 6.42 -5.82
N ARG A 158 -9.19 6.30 -5.30
CA ARG A 158 -9.96 5.04 -5.38
C ARG A 158 -10.32 4.66 -6.82
N ILE A 159 -10.69 5.64 -7.65
CA ILE A 159 -10.94 5.41 -9.07
C ILE A 159 -9.65 4.93 -9.75
N PHE A 160 -8.54 5.60 -9.52
CA PHE A 160 -7.26 5.22 -10.08
C PHE A 160 -6.77 3.86 -9.57
N ALA A 161 -6.96 3.55 -8.29
CA ALA A 161 -6.68 2.22 -7.72
C ALA A 161 -7.50 1.13 -8.39
N SER A 162 -8.79 1.36 -8.63
CA SER A 162 -9.67 0.41 -9.33
C SER A 162 -9.24 0.17 -10.77
N ILE A 163 -8.85 1.23 -11.49
CA ILE A 163 -8.31 1.12 -12.86
C ILE A 163 -6.99 0.34 -12.83
N GLY A 164 -6.07 0.64 -11.91
CA GLY A 164 -4.82 -0.10 -11.74
C GLY A 164 -5.07 -1.58 -11.44
N GLY A 165 -5.98 -1.90 -10.53
CA GLY A 165 -6.38 -3.27 -10.21
C GLY A 165 -6.98 -4.01 -11.41
N PHE A 166 -7.86 -3.36 -12.17
CA PHE A 166 -8.43 -3.94 -13.40
C PHE A 166 -7.34 -4.25 -14.44
N LEU A 167 -6.41 -3.34 -14.66
CA LEU A 167 -5.29 -3.54 -15.59
C LEU A 167 -4.39 -4.71 -15.12
N VAL A 168 -4.05 -4.76 -13.84
CA VAL A 168 -3.26 -5.85 -13.25
C VAL A 168 -3.97 -7.20 -13.41
N CYS A 169 -5.27 -7.29 -13.12
CA CYS A 169 -6.02 -8.53 -13.27
C CYS A 169 -6.14 -8.96 -14.75
N THR A 170 -6.32 -8.00 -15.67
CA THR A 170 -6.53 -8.31 -17.09
C THR A 170 -5.23 -8.70 -17.80
N PHE A 171 -4.17 -7.96 -17.55
CA PHE A 171 -2.88 -8.17 -18.23
C PHE A 171 -1.94 -9.10 -17.46
N GLY A 172 -2.07 -9.19 -16.15
CA GLY A 172 -1.22 -10.04 -15.32
C GLY A 172 -1.33 -11.52 -15.68
N LEU A 173 -2.51 -12.04 -16.00
CA LEU A 173 -2.69 -13.41 -16.46
C LEU A 173 -2.01 -13.69 -17.81
N ASN A 174 -1.96 -12.70 -18.70
CA ASN A 174 -1.29 -12.84 -20.00
C ASN A 174 0.25 -12.77 -19.91
N LEU A 175 0.78 -12.27 -18.80
CA LEU A 175 2.25 -12.22 -18.56
C LEU A 175 2.78 -13.48 -17.88
N ILE A 176 1.90 -14.30 -17.27
CA ILE A 176 2.24 -15.53 -16.55
C ILE A 176 2.10 -16.77 -17.45
N ASN A 177 1.31 -16.67 -18.53
CA ASN A 177 1.18 -17.70 -19.57
C ASN A 177 2.16 -17.45 -20.72
#